data_218198e93eeef700d0d9d73796528960
#
_entry.id   218198e93eeef700d0d9d73796528960
#
_cell.length_a   1.000
_cell.length_b   1.000
_cell.length_c   1.000
_cell.angle_alpha   90.00
_cell.angle_beta   90.00
_cell.angle_gamma   90.00
#
_symmetry.space_group_name_H-M   'P 1'
#
loop_
_entity.id
_entity.type
_entity.pdbx_description
1 polymer ?
#
loop_
_entity_poly.entity_id
_entity_poly.type
_entity_poly.pdbx_seq_one_letter_code
_entity_poly.pdbx_strand_id
1 'polypeptide(L)'
;MNVMQKVAIASTLIGASAIAQADNFVGLTWGETSNNMRHSSTFQNNFPGMNLDNEIKNSGTWGVRVGQADASSRYYLTYENVSDSYQSATKMRQENLLGSYDVFLPLGDSTRLFGGGSLGVIKLNQESSGMQRDTNYGYALGAQAGIAQDLGQHATLEAGYRYLRSNASVEFVSHDDNKLGSVNLRSSAQAYLGASYKF
;
A
#
# COMPACT_ATOMS: atom_id res chain seq x y z
N MET A 1 17.43 -1.38 -14.27
CA MET A 1 17.82 -1.83 -12.91
C MET A 1 17.04 -3.11 -12.62
N ASN A 2 17.73 -4.25 -12.50
CA ASN A 2 17.10 -5.56 -12.34
C ASN A 2 16.48 -5.73 -10.95
N VAL A 3 15.47 -6.60 -10.84
CA VAL A 3 14.75 -6.89 -9.58
C VAL A 3 15.71 -7.26 -8.44
N MET A 4 16.80 -7.98 -8.74
CA MET A 4 17.84 -8.32 -7.76
C MET A 4 18.59 -7.11 -7.18
N GLN A 5 18.77 -6.05 -7.94
CA GLN A 5 19.41 -4.81 -7.44
C GLN A 5 18.46 -4.01 -6.51
N LYS A 6 17.15 -4.12 -6.71
CA LYS A 6 16.14 -3.49 -5.85
C LYS A 6 16.04 -4.20 -4.49
N VAL A 7 16.20 -5.52 -4.47
CA VAL A 7 16.22 -6.33 -3.25
C VAL A 7 17.52 -6.11 -2.45
N ALA A 8 18.66 -5.92 -3.13
CA ALA A 8 19.94 -5.67 -2.47
C ALA A 8 20.00 -4.30 -1.77
N ILE A 9 19.29 -3.28 -2.27
CA ILE A 9 19.20 -1.96 -1.63
C ILE A 9 18.32 -2.01 -0.37
N ALA A 10 17.28 -2.85 -0.35
CA ALA A 10 16.44 -3.04 0.83
C ALA A 10 17.20 -3.76 1.97
N SER A 11 18.13 -4.67 1.64
CA SER A 11 18.88 -5.42 2.65
C SER A 11 20.04 -4.62 3.30
N THR A 12 20.55 -3.58 2.65
CA THR A 12 21.62 -2.72 3.21
C THR A 12 21.12 -1.66 4.21
N LEU A 13 19.83 -1.35 4.22
CA LEU A 13 19.23 -0.42 5.19
C LEU A 13 18.91 -1.05 6.56
N ILE A 14 18.96 -2.37 6.66
CA ILE A 14 18.69 -3.12 7.90
C ILE A 14 19.94 -3.23 8.81
N GLY A 15 21.12 -2.85 8.30
CA GLY A 15 22.41 -3.09 8.96
C GLY A 15 22.94 -2.04 9.94
N ALA A 16 22.22 -0.97 10.22
CA ALA A 16 22.79 0.15 10.97
C ALA A 16 21.88 0.72 12.06
N SER A 17 21.52 -0.09 13.04
CA SER A 17 21.28 0.41 14.40
C SER A 17 21.14 -0.75 15.37
N ALA A 18 22.22 -1.04 16.10
CA ALA A 18 22.18 -1.80 17.32
C ALA A 18 21.44 -0.96 18.38
N ILE A 19 20.10 -0.97 18.34
CA ILE A 19 19.28 -0.58 19.48
C ILE A 19 18.98 -1.88 20.20
N ALA A 20 19.61 -2.02 21.38
CA ALA A 20 19.44 -3.15 22.28
C ALA A 20 17.95 -3.37 22.56
N GLN A 21 17.46 -4.59 22.32
CA GLN A 21 16.16 -5.16 22.68
C GLN A 21 15.00 -5.10 21.67
N ALA A 22 15.19 -4.62 20.44
CA ALA A 22 14.15 -4.76 19.42
C ALA A 22 14.43 -5.96 18.52
N ASP A 23 13.45 -6.86 18.38
CA ASP A 23 13.52 -8.01 17.48
C ASP A 23 13.29 -7.56 16.04
N ASN A 24 14.14 -8.03 15.14
CA ASN A 24 13.89 -7.87 13.71
C ASN A 24 12.72 -8.77 13.30
N PHE A 25 11.89 -8.30 12.38
CA PHE A 25 10.83 -9.13 11.83
C PHE A 25 10.69 -8.99 10.32
N VAL A 26 10.19 -10.05 9.71
CA VAL A 26 9.69 -10.08 8.35
C VAL A 26 8.24 -10.53 8.38
N GLY A 27 7.41 -9.98 7.51
CA GLY A 27 5.99 -10.34 7.46
C GLY A 27 5.41 -10.26 6.06
N LEU A 28 4.29 -10.97 5.91
CA LEU A 28 3.45 -10.93 4.73
C LEU A 28 2.09 -10.37 5.11
N THR A 29 1.49 -9.63 4.21
CA THR A 29 0.12 -9.14 4.35
C THR A 29 -0.69 -9.51 3.14
N TRP A 30 -1.96 -9.79 3.38
CA TRP A 30 -2.94 -10.04 2.35
C TRP A 30 -4.28 -9.44 2.76
N GLY A 31 -4.96 -8.79 1.80
CA GLY A 31 -6.21 -8.12 2.09
C GLY A 31 -6.89 -7.55 0.86
N GLU A 32 -7.83 -6.67 1.12
CA GLU A 32 -8.61 -5.99 0.10
C GLU A 32 -8.47 -4.48 0.27
N THR A 33 -8.27 -3.80 -0.85
CA THR A 33 -8.14 -2.34 -0.90
C THR A 33 -9.27 -1.75 -1.72
N SER A 34 -9.92 -0.74 -1.15
CA SER A 34 -10.90 0.10 -1.83
C SER A 34 -10.33 1.50 -2.03
N ASN A 35 -10.31 1.96 -3.27
CA ASN A 35 -9.76 3.26 -3.65
C ASN A 35 -10.89 4.24 -3.97
N ASN A 36 -10.77 5.47 -3.47
CA ASN A 36 -11.65 6.58 -3.83
C ASN A 36 -10.90 7.47 -4.84
N MET A 37 -11.41 7.53 -6.07
CA MET A 37 -10.84 8.30 -7.16
C MET A 37 -11.72 9.49 -7.51
N ARG A 38 -11.13 10.61 -7.93
CA ARG A 38 -11.83 11.76 -8.50
C ARG A 38 -11.40 11.98 -9.94
N HIS A 39 -12.39 12.29 -10.78
CA HIS A 39 -12.20 12.62 -12.19
C HIS A 39 -12.16 14.14 -12.42
N SER A 40 -11.39 14.56 -13.41
CA SER A 40 -11.48 15.93 -13.92
C SER A 40 -12.77 16.12 -14.74
N SER A 41 -13.28 17.35 -14.79
CA SER A 41 -14.44 17.69 -15.62
C SER A 41 -14.21 17.38 -17.11
N THR A 42 -12.97 17.50 -17.59
CA THR A 42 -12.57 17.15 -18.96
C THR A 42 -12.73 15.65 -19.22
N PHE A 43 -12.38 14.79 -18.26
CA PHE A 43 -12.58 13.36 -18.36
C PHE A 43 -14.08 13.01 -18.45
N GLN A 44 -14.89 13.63 -17.60
CA GLN A 44 -16.34 13.41 -17.54
C GLN A 44 -17.06 13.84 -18.83
N ASN A 45 -16.57 14.90 -19.48
CA ASN A 45 -17.11 15.39 -20.75
C ASN A 45 -16.72 14.48 -21.94
N ASN A 46 -15.52 13.91 -21.92
CA ASN A 46 -15.03 13.03 -22.98
C ASN A 46 -15.54 11.59 -22.87
N PHE A 47 -15.93 11.18 -21.67
CA PHE A 47 -16.42 9.82 -21.37
C PHE A 47 -17.73 9.87 -20.56
N PRO A 48 -18.84 10.39 -21.12
CA PRO A 48 -20.13 10.48 -20.43
C PRO A 48 -20.65 9.06 -20.16
N GLY A 49 -20.76 8.71 -18.88
CA GLY A 49 -21.24 7.41 -18.41
C GLY A 49 -20.17 6.49 -17.81
N MET A 50 -18.90 6.85 -17.89
CA MET A 50 -17.83 6.14 -17.18
C MET A 50 -17.71 6.68 -15.74
N ASN A 51 -18.34 6.00 -14.81
CA ASN A 51 -18.33 6.38 -13.39
C ASN A 51 -17.30 5.53 -12.65
N LEU A 52 -16.06 6.01 -12.57
CA LEU A 52 -14.96 5.32 -11.88
C LEU A 52 -14.94 5.60 -10.37
N ASP A 53 -15.86 6.41 -9.83
CA ASP A 53 -15.89 6.81 -8.41
C ASP A 53 -16.15 5.63 -7.45
N ASN A 54 -16.51 4.46 -7.98
CA ASN A 54 -16.82 3.26 -7.19
C ASN A 54 -16.16 1.98 -7.73
N GLU A 55 -15.25 2.06 -8.68
CA GLU A 55 -14.88 0.89 -9.48
C GLU A 55 -13.73 0.06 -8.93
N ILE A 56 -12.91 0.62 -8.04
CA ILE A 56 -11.92 -0.19 -7.30
C ILE A 56 -12.51 -0.49 -5.92
N LYS A 57 -13.48 -1.38 -5.88
CA LYS A 57 -13.96 -1.99 -4.64
C LYS A 57 -13.34 -3.37 -4.52
N ASN A 58 -12.68 -3.61 -3.36
CA ASN A 58 -12.18 -4.92 -2.96
C ASN A 58 -11.10 -5.50 -3.90
N SER A 59 -10.15 -4.66 -4.32
CA SER A 59 -9.00 -5.16 -5.07
C SER A 59 -8.06 -5.95 -4.18
N GLY A 60 -7.70 -7.15 -4.63
CA GLY A 60 -6.76 -8.00 -3.92
C GLY A 60 -5.41 -7.30 -3.74
N THR A 61 -4.94 -7.25 -2.51
CA THR A 61 -3.68 -6.60 -2.12
C THR A 61 -2.82 -7.60 -1.38
N TRP A 62 -1.55 -7.67 -1.77
CA TRP A 62 -0.54 -8.39 -1.01
C TRP A 62 0.64 -7.48 -0.72
N GLY A 63 1.35 -7.75 0.37
CA GLY A 63 2.50 -6.96 0.75
C GLY A 63 3.54 -7.75 1.53
N VAL A 64 4.76 -7.21 1.54
CA VAL A 64 5.89 -7.69 2.34
C VAL A 64 6.30 -6.59 3.29
N ARG A 65 6.59 -6.95 4.54
CA ARG A 65 7.04 -6.05 5.59
C ARG A 65 8.37 -6.48 6.15
N VAL A 66 9.21 -5.51 6.48
CA VAL A 66 10.46 -5.72 7.22
C VAL A 66 10.64 -4.59 8.21
N GLY A 67 11.07 -4.90 9.42
CA GLY A 67 11.24 -3.88 10.44
C GLY A 67 11.74 -4.42 11.78
N GLN A 68 11.54 -3.62 12.79
CA GLN A 68 11.89 -3.97 14.18
C GLN A 68 10.68 -3.71 15.07
N ALA A 69 10.52 -4.57 16.06
CA ALA A 69 9.45 -4.50 17.04
C ALA A 69 10.00 -4.72 18.44
N ASP A 70 9.50 -3.95 19.40
CA ASP A 70 9.68 -4.17 20.82
C ASP A 70 8.32 -4.48 21.48
N ALA A 71 8.29 -4.51 22.81
CA ALA A 71 7.06 -4.80 23.55
C ALA A 71 5.99 -3.69 23.42
N SER A 72 6.39 -2.45 23.13
CA SER A 72 5.55 -1.25 23.14
C SER A 72 5.28 -0.68 21.76
N SER A 73 6.15 -0.94 20.79
CA SER A 73 6.09 -0.30 19.48
C SER A 73 6.74 -1.14 18.38
N ARG A 74 6.49 -0.75 17.13
CA ARG A 74 7.22 -1.26 15.97
C ARG A 74 7.37 -0.19 14.90
N TYR A 75 8.46 -0.24 14.15
CA TYR A 75 8.64 0.53 12.93
C TYR A 75 9.06 -0.40 11.79
N TYR A 76 8.52 -0.13 10.61
CA TYR A 76 8.72 -1.05 9.49
C TYR A 76 8.49 -0.39 8.13
N LEU A 77 9.09 -0.98 7.11
CA LEU A 77 8.81 -0.70 5.72
C LEU A 77 7.86 -1.76 5.18
N THR A 78 6.90 -1.31 4.37
CA THR A 78 5.97 -2.18 3.65
C THR A 78 6.07 -1.90 2.16
N TYR A 79 6.27 -2.94 1.36
CA TYR A 79 5.98 -2.92 -0.07
C TYR A 79 4.66 -3.62 -0.31
N GLU A 80 3.74 -2.97 -0.99
CA GLU A 80 2.42 -3.50 -1.33
C GLU A 80 2.17 -3.42 -2.82
N ASN A 81 1.49 -4.42 -3.34
CA ASN A 81 0.98 -4.46 -4.70
C ASN A 81 -0.53 -4.65 -4.67
N VAL A 82 -1.24 -3.71 -5.28
CA VAL A 82 -2.68 -3.75 -5.51
C VAL A 82 -2.87 -3.99 -7.00
N SER A 83 -3.49 -5.09 -7.36
CA SER A 83 -3.74 -5.44 -8.76
C SER A 83 -5.24 -5.53 -9.00
N ASP A 84 -5.71 -4.76 -9.96
CA ASP A 84 -7.08 -4.88 -10.45
C ASP A 84 -7.10 -5.05 -11.97
N SER A 85 -8.04 -5.86 -12.46
CA SER A 85 -8.22 -6.12 -13.89
C SER A 85 -9.65 -5.75 -14.26
N TYR A 86 -9.81 -4.61 -14.92
CA TYR A 86 -11.11 -4.12 -15.36
C TYR A 86 -11.40 -4.55 -16.81
N GLN A 87 -12.51 -5.28 -17.02
CA GLN A 87 -13.08 -5.65 -18.31
C GLN A 87 -12.08 -5.78 -19.46
N SER A 88 -11.19 -6.77 -19.41
CA SER A 88 -10.30 -7.24 -20.51
C SER A 88 -9.47 -6.19 -21.26
N ALA A 89 -9.66 -4.89 -21.05
CA ALA A 89 -9.05 -3.82 -21.83
C ALA A 89 -8.17 -2.84 -21.02
N THR A 90 -8.36 -2.74 -19.70
CA THR A 90 -7.60 -1.79 -18.87
C THR A 90 -7.09 -2.49 -17.61
N LYS A 91 -5.78 -2.51 -17.41
CA LYS A 91 -5.13 -2.99 -16.19
C LYS A 91 -4.62 -1.81 -15.39
N MET A 92 -5.05 -1.71 -14.15
CA MET A 92 -4.56 -0.72 -13.21
C MET A 92 -3.73 -1.43 -12.14
N ARG A 93 -2.49 -1.00 -11.94
CA ARG A 93 -1.59 -1.52 -10.93
C ARG A 93 -1.14 -0.39 -10.03
N GLN A 94 -1.29 -0.57 -8.74
CA GLN A 94 -0.79 0.35 -7.73
C GLN A 94 0.30 -0.36 -6.93
N GLU A 95 1.45 0.29 -6.79
CA GLU A 95 2.57 -0.17 -5.96
C GLU A 95 2.79 0.88 -4.88
N ASN A 96 2.82 0.45 -3.61
CA ASN A 96 3.04 1.32 -2.46
C ASN A 96 4.34 0.95 -1.77
N LEU A 97 5.13 1.96 -1.41
CA LEU A 97 6.26 1.82 -0.49
C LEU A 97 6.01 2.74 0.70
N LEU A 98 5.74 2.14 1.86
CA LEU A 98 5.31 2.84 3.07
C LEU A 98 6.27 2.59 4.22
N GLY A 99 6.69 3.67 4.91
CA GLY A 99 7.28 3.60 6.24
C GLY A 99 6.17 3.77 7.28
N SER A 100 6.14 2.92 8.29
CA SER A 100 5.09 2.88 9.30
C SER A 100 5.67 2.82 10.71
N TYR A 101 4.96 3.43 11.64
CA TYR A 101 5.21 3.33 13.08
C TYR A 101 3.91 3.03 13.80
N ASP A 102 3.90 1.97 14.62
CA ASP A 102 2.77 1.56 15.45
C ASP A 102 3.17 1.51 16.90
N VAL A 103 2.22 1.83 17.79
CA VAL A 103 2.29 1.60 19.22
C VAL A 103 1.36 0.45 19.60
N PHE A 104 1.75 -0.34 20.58
CA PHE A 104 1.00 -1.47 21.09
C PHE A 104 0.32 -1.16 22.43
N LEU A 105 -0.93 -1.63 22.55
CA LEU A 105 -1.68 -1.66 23.80
C LEU A 105 -1.96 -3.12 24.14
N PRO A 106 -1.33 -3.71 25.17
CA PRO A 106 -1.58 -5.10 25.54
C PRO A 106 -3.00 -5.28 26.06
N LEU A 107 -3.70 -6.32 25.59
CA LEU A 107 -5.00 -6.77 26.07
C LEU A 107 -4.91 -8.05 26.92
N GLY A 108 -3.76 -8.68 26.93
CA GLY A 108 -3.46 -9.92 27.63
C GLY A 108 -2.03 -10.36 27.34
N ASP A 109 -1.69 -11.59 27.67
CA ASP A 109 -0.32 -12.11 27.57
C ASP A 109 0.15 -12.26 26.10
N SER A 110 -0.76 -12.51 25.18
CA SER A 110 -0.43 -12.79 23.78
C SER A 110 -1.24 -11.95 22.77
N THR A 111 -2.16 -11.10 23.25
CA THR A 111 -3.02 -10.29 22.40
C THR A 111 -2.72 -8.81 22.61
N ARG A 112 -2.53 -8.07 21.54
CA ARG A 112 -2.26 -6.63 21.56
C ARG A 112 -3.11 -5.90 20.54
N LEU A 113 -3.65 -4.75 20.91
CA LEU A 113 -4.09 -3.76 19.92
C LEU A 113 -2.88 -3.01 19.40
N PHE A 114 -2.96 -2.56 18.18
CA PHE A 114 -1.99 -1.62 17.63
C PHE A 114 -2.69 -0.45 16.94
N GLY A 115 -2.01 0.68 16.96
CA GLY A 115 -2.43 1.87 16.25
C GLY A 115 -1.23 2.71 15.86
N GLY A 116 -1.27 3.32 14.68
CA GLY A 116 -0.12 4.07 14.21
C GLY A 116 -0.35 4.84 12.93
N GLY A 117 0.75 5.33 12.37
CA GLY A 117 0.79 6.11 11.15
C GLY A 117 1.69 5.51 10.09
N SER A 118 1.39 5.84 8.84
CA SER A 118 2.19 5.47 7.67
C SER A 118 2.40 6.67 6.78
N LEU A 119 3.59 6.75 6.19
CA LEU A 119 3.92 7.71 5.15
C LEU A 119 4.74 7.02 4.05
N GLY A 120 4.63 7.48 2.81
CA GLY A 120 5.40 6.88 1.73
C GLY A 120 5.03 7.36 0.35
N VAL A 121 5.35 6.54 -0.63
CA VAL A 121 5.14 6.81 -2.06
C VAL A 121 4.20 5.77 -2.66
N ILE A 122 3.30 6.25 -3.50
CA ILE A 122 2.42 5.43 -4.33
C ILE A 122 2.84 5.62 -5.78
N LYS A 123 3.00 4.51 -6.49
CA LYS A 123 3.20 4.47 -7.92
C LYS A 123 1.97 3.88 -8.57
N LEU A 124 1.35 4.64 -9.46
CA LEU A 124 0.24 4.20 -10.30
C LEU A 124 0.74 3.88 -11.69
N ASN A 125 0.44 2.70 -12.18
CA ASN A 125 0.69 2.29 -13.55
C ASN A 125 -0.65 1.98 -14.21
N GLN A 126 -0.88 2.55 -15.38
CA GLN A 126 -2.02 2.25 -16.23
C GLN A 126 -1.55 1.64 -17.54
N GLU A 127 -2.15 0.52 -17.91
CA GLU A 127 -2.01 -0.09 -19.23
C GLU A 127 -3.41 -0.21 -19.84
N SER A 128 -3.66 0.50 -20.93
CA SER A 128 -4.91 0.41 -21.70
C SER A 128 -4.60 0.15 -23.15
N SER A 129 -5.36 -0.77 -23.78
CA SER A 129 -5.21 -1.06 -25.21
C SER A 129 -5.53 0.20 -26.03
N GLY A 130 -4.54 0.70 -26.78
CA GLY A 130 -4.68 1.87 -27.66
C GLY A 130 -4.32 3.22 -27.02
N MET A 131 -3.83 3.25 -25.79
CA MET A 131 -3.33 4.47 -25.13
C MET A 131 -1.86 4.31 -24.74
N GLN A 132 -1.15 5.44 -24.57
CA GLN A 132 0.21 5.42 -24.07
C GLN A 132 0.21 4.99 -22.58
N ARG A 133 1.20 4.16 -22.23
CA ARG A 133 1.41 3.74 -20.84
C ARG A 133 1.84 4.95 -20.00
N ASP A 134 1.06 5.29 -19.01
CA ASP A 134 1.41 6.36 -18.07
C ASP A 134 1.79 5.79 -16.71
N THR A 135 2.85 6.37 -16.13
CA THR A 135 3.35 6.02 -14.80
C THR A 135 3.50 7.27 -13.99
N ASN A 136 2.75 7.37 -12.91
CA ASN A 136 2.80 8.55 -12.04
C ASN A 136 3.10 8.16 -10.59
N TYR A 137 3.78 9.06 -9.89
CA TYR A 137 4.16 8.92 -8.50
C TYR A 137 3.43 9.96 -7.66
N GLY A 138 2.96 9.53 -6.48
CA GLY A 138 2.39 10.40 -5.48
C GLY A 138 2.89 10.02 -4.09
N TYR A 139 2.72 10.92 -3.13
CA TYR A 139 2.94 10.61 -1.73
C TYR A 139 1.65 10.12 -1.08
N ALA A 140 1.80 9.34 -0.03
CA ALA A 140 0.72 8.86 0.82
C ALA A 140 1.02 9.17 2.27
N LEU A 141 -0.01 9.53 3.00
CA LEU A 141 -0.01 9.70 4.44
C LEU A 141 -1.28 9.08 5.01
N GLY A 142 -1.17 8.32 6.09
CA GLY A 142 -2.34 7.68 6.67
C GLY A 142 -2.16 7.16 8.07
N ALA A 143 -3.20 6.50 8.54
CA ALA A 143 -3.26 5.87 9.84
C ALA A 143 -3.74 4.42 9.70
N GLN A 144 -3.38 3.61 10.69
CA GLN A 144 -3.77 2.21 10.78
C GLN A 144 -4.05 1.81 12.21
N ALA A 145 -4.91 0.81 12.36
CA ALA A 145 -5.20 0.19 13.64
C ALA A 145 -5.59 -1.27 13.44
N GLY A 146 -5.45 -2.08 14.48
CA GLY A 146 -5.81 -3.49 14.40
C GLY A 146 -5.50 -4.24 15.69
N ILE A 147 -5.58 -5.55 15.57
CA ILE A 147 -5.28 -6.51 16.63
C ILE A 147 -4.18 -7.45 16.16
N ALA A 148 -3.24 -7.73 17.04
CA ALA A 148 -2.15 -8.67 16.83
C ALA A 148 -2.21 -9.76 17.90
N GLN A 149 -2.03 -11.00 17.46
CA GLN A 149 -1.99 -12.21 18.30
C GLN A 149 -0.63 -12.87 18.16
N ASP A 150 0.14 -12.92 19.24
CA ASP A 150 1.40 -13.64 19.27
C ASP A 150 1.15 -15.15 19.39
N LEU A 151 1.76 -15.90 18.49
CA LEU A 151 1.75 -17.37 18.44
C LEU A 151 3.12 -17.89 18.92
N GLY A 152 3.35 -17.83 20.23
CA GLY A 152 4.65 -18.14 20.82
C GLY A 152 5.61 -16.95 20.73
N GLN A 153 6.93 -17.24 20.67
CA GLN A 153 7.97 -16.21 20.79
C GLN A 153 8.31 -15.54 19.44
N HIS A 154 8.07 -16.19 18.31
CA HIS A 154 8.57 -15.76 17.01
C HIS A 154 7.48 -15.39 16.02
N ALA A 155 6.28 -15.98 16.12
CA ALA A 155 5.22 -15.75 15.14
C ALA A 155 4.14 -14.85 15.69
N THR A 156 3.65 -13.93 14.82
CA THR A 156 2.52 -13.05 15.14
C THR A 156 1.55 -13.05 13.98
N LEU A 157 0.26 -13.24 14.25
CA LEU A 157 -0.83 -12.99 13.31
C LEU A 157 -1.47 -11.66 13.62
N GLU A 158 -1.93 -10.94 12.60
CA GLU A 158 -2.62 -9.69 12.80
C GLU A 158 -3.80 -9.52 11.85
N ALA A 159 -4.80 -8.78 12.30
CA ALA A 159 -5.88 -8.26 11.48
C ALA A 159 -5.93 -6.74 11.67
N GLY A 160 -5.93 -6.01 10.56
CA GLY A 160 -5.85 -4.56 10.62
C GLY A 160 -6.62 -3.85 9.54
N TYR A 161 -6.81 -2.57 9.78
CA TYR A 161 -7.38 -1.63 8.85
C TYR A 161 -6.44 -0.44 8.69
N ARG A 162 -6.22 -0.02 7.44
CA ARG A 162 -5.39 1.13 7.07
C ARG A 162 -6.17 2.08 6.20
N TYR A 163 -6.03 3.35 6.48
CA TYR A 163 -6.55 4.43 5.64
C TYR A 163 -5.42 5.34 5.20
N LEU A 164 -5.26 5.51 3.90
CA LEU A 164 -4.25 6.39 3.30
C LEU A 164 -4.93 7.52 2.54
N ARG A 165 -4.39 8.71 2.64
CA ARG A 165 -4.63 9.83 1.72
C ARG A 165 -3.45 9.96 0.77
N SER A 166 -3.76 10.22 -0.50
CA SER A 166 -2.74 10.35 -1.54
C SER A 166 -3.02 11.57 -2.43
N ASN A 167 -1.97 12.04 -3.10
CA ASN A 167 -2.07 13.02 -4.18
C ASN A 167 -1.65 12.42 -5.53
N ALA A 168 -1.54 11.10 -5.64
CA ALA A 168 -1.22 10.44 -6.90
C ALA A 168 -2.30 10.72 -7.95
N SER A 169 -1.89 11.14 -9.15
CA SER A 169 -2.79 11.41 -10.27
C SER A 169 -2.27 10.75 -11.54
N VAL A 170 -3.18 10.26 -12.37
CA VAL A 170 -2.86 9.71 -13.70
C VAL A 170 -3.53 10.58 -14.76
N GLU A 171 -2.77 10.93 -15.80
CA GLU A 171 -3.27 11.68 -16.95
C GLU A 171 -3.58 10.72 -18.10
N PHE A 172 -4.75 10.89 -18.70
CA PHE A 172 -5.15 10.16 -19.91
C PHE A 172 -4.78 11.00 -21.13
N VAL A 173 -3.83 10.52 -21.92
CA VAL A 173 -3.36 11.18 -23.12
C VAL A 173 -3.63 10.28 -24.32
N SER A 174 -4.25 10.84 -25.37
CA SER A 174 -4.46 10.13 -26.65
C SER A 174 -3.14 9.99 -27.41
N HIS A 175 -3.09 9.08 -28.38
CA HIS A 175 -1.94 8.88 -29.29
C HIS A 175 -1.53 10.16 -30.03
N ASP A 176 -2.44 11.15 -30.16
CA ASP A 176 -2.25 12.45 -30.81
C ASP A 176 -1.88 13.59 -29.82
N ASP A 177 -1.31 13.25 -28.66
CA ASP A 177 -0.91 14.20 -27.58
C ASP A 177 -2.06 15.07 -27.02
N ASN A 178 -3.32 14.74 -27.30
CA ASN A 178 -4.45 15.44 -26.71
C ASN A 178 -4.78 14.89 -25.32
N LYS A 179 -4.78 15.79 -24.32
CA LYS A 179 -5.12 15.46 -22.93
C LYS A 179 -6.61 15.19 -22.80
N LEU A 180 -6.99 13.93 -22.57
CA LEU A 180 -8.38 13.48 -22.47
C LEU A 180 -8.96 13.68 -21.04
N GLY A 181 -8.09 13.86 -20.02
CA GLY A 181 -8.49 14.09 -18.65
C GLY A 181 -7.48 13.59 -17.64
N SER A 182 -7.77 13.74 -16.35
CA SER A 182 -6.97 13.20 -15.25
C SER A 182 -7.84 12.53 -14.20
N VAL A 183 -7.30 11.48 -13.57
CA VAL A 183 -7.90 10.76 -12.45
C VAL A 183 -6.96 10.88 -11.26
N ASN A 184 -7.48 11.32 -10.13
CA ASN A 184 -6.72 11.55 -8.91
C ASN A 184 -7.12 10.54 -7.84
N LEU A 185 -6.16 9.81 -7.28
CA LEU A 185 -6.35 8.97 -6.12
C LEU A 185 -6.42 9.84 -4.86
N ARG A 186 -7.58 9.95 -4.24
CA ARG A 186 -7.78 10.75 -3.02
C ARG A 186 -7.46 9.98 -1.76
N SER A 187 -7.98 8.77 -1.69
CA SER A 187 -7.82 7.91 -0.52
C SER A 187 -7.92 6.45 -0.88
N SER A 188 -7.31 5.65 -0.04
CA SER A 188 -7.30 4.20 -0.11
C SER A 188 -7.63 3.66 1.27
N ALA A 189 -8.57 2.75 1.35
CA ALA A 189 -8.96 2.04 2.55
C ALA A 189 -8.68 0.55 2.36
N GLN A 190 -7.96 -0.05 3.29
CA GLN A 190 -7.50 -1.43 3.21
C GLN A 190 -7.86 -2.19 4.48
N ALA A 191 -8.54 -3.32 4.34
CA ALA A 191 -8.64 -4.34 5.38
C ALA A 191 -7.65 -5.46 5.06
N TYR A 192 -6.85 -5.90 6.02
CA TYR A 192 -5.81 -6.88 5.78
C TYR A 192 -5.62 -7.86 6.93
N LEU A 193 -5.12 -9.02 6.59
CA LEU A 193 -4.53 -10.00 7.49
C LEU A 193 -3.02 -10.01 7.29
N GLY A 194 -2.27 -10.25 8.34
CA GLY A 194 -0.81 -10.31 8.30
C GLY A 194 -0.29 -11.48 9.12
N ALA A 195 0.86 -12.00 8.69
CA ALA A 195 1.66 -12.94 9.45
C ALA A 195 3.10 -12.45 9.46
N SER A 196 3.75 -12.44 10.61
CA SER A 196 5.13 -12.02 10.76
C SER A 196 5.94 -13.00 11.62
N TYR A 197 7.23 -13.04 11.32
CA TYR A 197 8.22 -13.85 12.04
C TYR A 197 9.32 -12.96 12.59
N LYS A 198 9.60 -13.07 13.88
CA LYS A 198 10.66 -12.35 14.62
C LYS A 198 11.91 -13.22 14.72
N PHE A 199 13.08 -12.61 14.62
CA PHE A 199 14.39 -13.26 14.69
C PHE A 199 15.46 -12.34 15.26
#